data_fee212d4eff45e4baf68937ca9807323
#
_entry.id   fee212d4eff45e4baf68937ca9807323
#
_cell.length_a   1.000
_cell.length_b   1.000
_cell.length_c   1.000
_cell.angle_alpha   90.00
_cell.angle_beta   90.00
_cell.angle_gamma   90.00
#
_symmetry.space_group_name_H-M   'P 1'
#
loop_
_entity.id
_entity.type
_entity.pdbx_description
1 polymer ?
#
loop_
_entity_poly.entity_id
_entity_poly.type
_entity_poly.pdbx_seq_one_letter_code
_entity_poly.pdbx_strand_id
1 'polypeptide(L)'
;MLAAFTACQKDEGLVSDTTAASSFTVTIPQSGVQTRAVTDAFGTGTSANRCILEIYHGDQLYNRIVKPVSNKQVTFDNLRLVSSQEYDFVFWADCATANSSSEEGFDDKVYNTVTGGLKAITEKGEFVGNSDERDAFFYHETISVNGSFTRDDITLKRPFGLLVVKTNDLNEIKDEALKPTGYEVAFKGLPTTFNALTGEVSGSADVTYTSEELAKNDGTISMDFLWATESEAALSDFSMTFLNNGTEICTNDAFTNIPIRRNYRTNVSGNLLTKKGTISVTIDPNFDPEGPIEKVIAEVESVSEVAQAIENGATDITVTTAPTTVATVEIPHTLTAEQAAKEITITLPETDQQVTLAYTTEQSGQAPEAVNITVPTTDKLIINLPKSTVTLNGTRYTAVEATTAGNTLIVPEGVSVETLTVKGGNVEIFGTVGSIDFQNDASIIKV
;
A
#
# COMPACT_ATOMS: atom_id res chain seq x y z
N MET A 1 73.62 12.77 -45.79
CA MET A 1 73.45 13.50 -44.55
C MET A 1 72.09 13.01 -43.98
N LEU A 2 72.15 12.03 -43.06
CA LEU A 2 70.98 11.40 -42.47
C LEU A 2 70.75 12.07 -41.09
N ALA A 3 69.66 12.77 -40.95
CA ALA A 3 69.26 13.34 -39.64
C ALA A 3 68.44 12.31 -38.86
N ALA A 4 68.99 11.82 -37.76
CA ALA A 4 68.26 10.98 -36.80
C ALA A 4 67.41 11.87 -35.96
N PHE A 5 66.04 11.65 -35.99
CA PHE A 5 65.15 12.20 -35.03
C PHE A 5 65.08 11.24 -33.83
N THR A 6 65.66 11.65 -32.73
CA THR A 6 65.41 11.05 -31.41
C THR A 6 64.04 11.51 -30.92
N ALA A 7 63.02 10.64 -30.98
CA ALA A 7 61.80 10.84 -30.30
C ALA A 7 62.02 10.60 -28.80
N CYS A 8 61.88 11.65 -27.97
CA CYS A 8 61.70 11.53 -26.53
C CYS A 8 60.34 10.88 -26.26
N GLN A 9 60.38 9.63 -25.93
CA GLN A 9 59.20 8.96 -25.34
C GLN A 9 59.06 9.47 -23.90
N LYS A 10 58.11 10.34 -23.70
CA LYS A 10 57.66 10.73 -22.37
C LYS A 10 56.97 9.52 -21.81
N ASP A 11 57.56 8.90 -20.84
CA ASP A 11 56.98 7.83 -20.05
C ASP A 11 55.86 8.46 -19.21
N GLU A 12 54.68 8.57 -19.79
CA GLU A 12 53.46 8.83 -19.03
C GLU A 12 53.19 7.56 -18.25
N GLY A 13 53.49 7.62 -16.95
CA GLY A 13 53.24 6.54 -16.02
C GLY A 13 51.82 6.02 -16.21
N LEU A 14 51.75 4.78 -16.66
CA LEU A 14 50.49 4.01 -16.60
C LEU A 14 50.00 4.11 -15.17
N VAL A 15 49.02 4.96 -14.94
CA VAL A 15 48.14 4.85 -13.76
C VAL A 15 47.57 3.45 -13.91
N SER A 16 48.06 2.53 -13.13
CA SER A 16 47.49 1.20 -13.00
C SER A 16 46.08 1.41 -12.52
N ASP A 17 45.11 1.34 -13.41
CA ASP A 17 43.69 1.21 -13.06
C ASP A 17 43.57 -0.06 -12.20
N THR A 18 43.65 0.13 -10.88
CA THR A 18 43.45 -0.96 -9.94
C THR A 18 41.98 -1.26 -9.91
N THR A 19 41.56 -2.15 -10.83
CA THR A 19 40.22 -2.72 -10.76
C THR A 19 40.15 -3.63 -9.55
N ALA A 20 39.30 -3.27 -8.61
CA ALA A 20 38.99 -4.10 -7.43
C ALA A 20 38.03 -5.19 -7.83
N ALA A 21 38.31 -6.45 -7.47
CA ALA A 21 37.36 -7.54 -7.62
C ALA A 21 36.37 -7.52 -6.45
N SER A 22 35.12 -7.21 -6.74
CA SER A 22 34.06 -7.13 -5.73
C SER A 22 32.99 -8.19 -5.95
N SER A 23 32.17 -8.46 -4.92
CA SER A 23 31.11 -9.45 -5.00
C SER A 23 29.89 -9.06 -4.18
N PHE A 24 28.74 -9.51 -4.66
CA PHE A 24 27.46 -9.46 -3.96
C PHE A 24 26.84 -10.84 -3.85
N THR A 25 26.25 -11.15 -2.72
CA THR A 25 25.33 -12.27 -2.56
C THR A 25 23.97 -11.70 -2.15
N VAL A 26 22.95 -11.95 -2.95
CA VAL A 26 21.59 -11.49 -2.71
C VAL A 26 20.68 -12.68 -2.41
N THR A 27 19.73 -12.47 -1.50
CA THR A 27 18.78 -13.50 -1.04
C THR A 27 17.36 -13.05 -1.34
N ILE A 28 16.55 -13.93 -1.93
CA ILE A 28 15.11 -13.76 -2.07
C ILE A 28 14.49 -14.13 -0.72
N PRO A 29 13.66 -13.23 -0.12
CA PRO A 29 13.11 -13.48 1.21
C PRO A 29 12.24 -14.73 1.21
N GLN A 30 12.29 -15.45 2.33
CA GLN A 30 11.27 -16.45 2.62
C GLN A 30 10.06 -15.70 3.16
N SER A 31 8.91 -15.82 2.51
CA SER A 31 7.69 -15.25 3.04
C SER A 31 7.33 -15.90 4.36
N GLY A 32 7.08 -15.06 5.37
CA GLY A 32 6.33 -15.31 6.58
C GLY A 32 6.73 -16.46 7.48
N VAL A 33 6.74 -16.13 8.75
CA VAL A 33 6.94 -17.04 9.88
C VAL A 33 6.09 -18.30 9.74
N GLN A 34 6.73 -19.45 9.62
CA GLN A 34 6.12 -20.78 9.69
C GLN A 34 5.65 -21.09 11.12
N THR A 35 4.59 -20.43 11.59
CA THR A 35 3.97 -20.81 12.89
C THR A 35 2.59 -21.43 12.75
N ARG A 36 2.05 -21.50 11.53
CA ARG A 36 0.90 -22.36 11.19
C ARG A 36 1.18 -23.00 9.86
N ALA A 37 0.72 -24.26 9.68
CA ALA A 37 0.76 -24.95 8.40
C ALA A 37 -0.03 -24.13 7.36
N VAL A 38 0.63 -23.16 6.73
CA VAL A 38 0.10 -22.46 5.57
C VAL A 38 0.34 -23.39 4.40
N THR A 39 -0.71 -24.06 3.98
CA THR A 39 -0.73 -24.87 2.75
C THR A 39 -0.67 -24.00 1.48
N ASP A 40 -0.34 -22.72 1.63
CA ASP A 40 -0.35 -21.71 0.61
C ASP A 40 1.04 -21.42 0.06
N ALA A 41 1.31 -21.98 -1.11
CA ALA A 41 2.56 -21.73 -1.83
C ALA A 41 2.63 -20.34 -2.52
N PHE A 42 1.55 -19.54 -2.49
CA PHE A 42 1.48 -18.26 -3.18
C PHE A 42 2.27 -17.16 -2.47
N GLY A 43 3.03 -16.37 -3.22
CA GLY A 43 3.86 -15.30 -2.67
C GLY A 43 5.05 -15.80 -1.85
N THR A 44 5.55 -16.98 -2.14
CA THR A 44 6.71 -17.56 -1.44
C THR A 44 8.06 -17.21 -2.06
N GLY A 45 8.06 -16.57 -3.25
CA GLY A 45 9.26 -16.25 -4.00
C GLY A 45 9.93 -17.46 -4.67
N THR A 46 9.22 -18.61 -4.75
CA THR A 46 9.76 -19.82 -5.38
C THR A 46 9.68 -19.79 -6.90
N SER A 47 8.83 -18.95 -7.47
CA SER A 47 8.70 -18.74 -8.92
C SER A 47 9.89 -17.96 -9.52
N ALA A 48 10.58 -17.13 -8.73
CA ALA A 48 11.73 -16.37 -9.21
C ALA A 48 12.92 -17.32 -9.49
N ASN A 49 13.29 -17.42 -10.77
CA ASN A 49 14.35 -18.30 -11.24
C ASN A 49 15.55 -17.58 -11.88
N ARG A 50 15.42 -16.27 -12.09
CA ARG A 50 16.46 -15.38 -12.64
C ARG A 50 16.74 -14.22 -11.70
N CYS A 51 18.01 -13.78 -11.62
CA CYS A 51 18.37 -12.51 -11.00
C CYS A 51 19.26 -11.70 -11.94
N ILE A 52 18.93 -10.43 -12.09
CA ILE A 52 19.63 -9.44 -12.90
C ILE A 52 20.34 -8.47 -11.97
N LEU A 53 21.61 -8.16 -12.26
CA LEU A 53 22.34 -7.04 -11.69
C LEU A 53 22.64 -6.06 -12.80
N GLU A 54 22.15 -4.82 -12.68
CA GLU A 54 22.62 -3.68 -13.47
C GLU A 54 23.48 -2.78 -12.60
N ILE A 55 24.63 -2.38 -13.14
CA ILE A 55 25.57 -1.47 -12.51
C ILE A 55 25.57 -0.19 -13.33
N TYR A 56 25.33 0.94 -12.68
CA TYR A 56 25.35 2.24 -13.33
C TYR A 56 26.49 3.10 -12.79
N HIS A 57 27.09 3.90 -13.67
CA HIS A 57 28.00 4.99 -13.32
C HIS A 57 27.34 6.31 -13.77
N GLY A 58 26.81 7.06 -12.84
CA GLY A 58 25.86 8.13 -13.14
C GLY A 58 24.64 7.58 -13.89
N ASP A 59 24.27 8.21 -15.01
CA ASP A 59 23.11 7.76 -15.80
C ASP A 59 23.43 6.61 -16.77
N GLN A 60 24.69 6.22 -16.93
CA GLN A 60 25.12 5.25 -17.92
C GLN A 60 25.14 3.83 -17.33
N LEU A 61 24.54 2.89 -18.07
CA LEU A 61 24.70 1.47 -17.77
C LEU A 61 26.15 1.06 -17.98
N TYR A 62 26.82 0.69 -16.90
CA TYR A 62 28.21 0.23 -16.91
C TYR A 62 28.29 -1.27 -17.20
N ASN A 63 27.41 -2.06 -16.59
CA ASN A 63 27.34 -3.51 -16.78
C ASN A 63 25.96 -4.06 -16.47
N ARG A 64 25.57 -5.15 -17.17
CA ARG A 64 24.40 -5.95 -16.89
C ARG A 64 24.78 -7.43 -16.84
N ILE A 65 24.43 -8.10 -15.77
CA ILE A 65 24.78 -9.50 -15.50
C ILE A 65 23.50 -10.24 -15.09
N VAL A 66 23.24 -11.35 -15.76
CA VAL A 66 22.07 -12.21 -15.47
C VAL A 66 22.56 -13.56 -14.96
N LYS A 67 21.99 -14.02 -13.83
CA LYS A 67 22.34 -15.31 -13.25
C LYS A 67 21.07 -16.08 -12.82
N PRO A 68 21.11 -17.41 -12.85
CA PRO A 68 20.03 -18.24 -12.31
C PRO A 68 19.97 -18.12 -10.78
N VAL A 69 18.76 -18.15 -10.24
CA VAL A 69 18.51 -18.27 -8.80
C VAL A 69 18.67 -19.73 -8.37
N SER A 70 19.42 -19.97 -7.33
CA SER A 70 19.58 -21.30 -6.72
C SER A 70 19.35 -21.21 -5.22
N ASN A 71 18.44 -22.01 -4.69
CA ASN A 71 18.10 -22.00 -3.27
C ASN A 71 17.77 -20.59 -2.75
N LYS A 72 17.03 -19.80 -3.54
CA LYS A 72 16.67 -18.40 -3.26
C LYS A 72 17.87 -17.46 -3.08
N GLN A 73 19.02 -17.80 -3.60
CA GLN A 73 20.24 -17.03 -3.47
C GLN A 73 20.97 -16.91 -4.80
N VAL A 74 21.64 -15.77 -5.02
CA VAL A 74 22.49 -15.52 -6.18
C VAL A 74 23.75 -14.79 -5.74
N THR A 75 24.91 -15.24 -6.23
CA THR A 75 26.19 -14.56 -6.02
C THR A 75 26.70 -13.96 -7.32
N PHE A 76 26.96 -12.67 -7.32
CA PHE A 76 27.63 -11.92 -8.39
C PHE A 76 29.08 -11.66 -7.95
N ASP A 77 30.01 -12.38 -8.53
CA ASP A 77 31.43 -12.37 -8.19
C ASP A 77 32.28 -11.76 -9.32
N ASN A 78 33.52 -11.46 -9.00
CA ASN A 78 34.52 -10.92 -9.95
C ASN A 78 34.07 -9.64 -10.65
N LEU A 79 33.31 -8.79 -9.97
CA LEU A 79 32.90 -7.48 -10.47
C LEU A 79 34.14 -6.57 -10.53
N ARG A 80 34.53 -6.14 -11.73
CA ARG A 80 35.67 -5.25 -11.95
C ARG A 80 35.18 -3.81 -12.02
N LEU A 81 35.51 -3.03 -11.02
CA LEU A 81 35.08 -1.65 -10.85
C LEU A 81 36.30 -0.74 -10.75
N VAL A 82 36.16 0.46 -11.25
CA VAL A 82 37.22 1.46 -11.15
C VAL A 82 37.23 2.06 -9.76
N SER A 83 38.40 2.08 -9.10
CA SER A 83 38.52 2.66 -7.75
C SER A 83 38.29 4.18 -7.79
N SER A 84 37.81 4.74 -6.69
CA SER A 84 37.45 6.15 -6.51
C SER A 84 36.30 6.64 -7.41
N GLN A 85 35.46 5.71 -7.86
CA GLN A 85 34.23 6.00 -8.57
C GLN A 85 33.03 5.54 -7.73
N GLU A 86 31.87 6.17 -7.96
CA GLU A 86 30.60 5.81 -7.37
C GLU A 86 29.74 5.07 -8.38
N TYR A 87 29.10 3.99 -7.92
CA TYR A 87 28.23 3.16 -8.75
C TYR A 87 26.92 2.88 -8.04
N ASP A 88 25.84 2.84 -8.82
CA ASP A 88 24.55 2.31 -8.39
C ASP A 88 24.44 0.84 -8.80
N PHE A 89 24.14 -0.01 -7.83
CA PHE A 89 23.91 -1.44 -8.02
C PHE A 89 22.41 -1.70 -7.88
N VAL A 90 21.80 -2.16 -8.96
CA VAL A 90 20.36 -2.41 -9.03
C VAL A 90 20.13 -3.89 -9.29
N PHE A 91 19.40 -4.54 -8.39
CA PHE A 91 19.07 -5.96 -8.47
C PHE A 91 17.60 -6.15 -8.76
N TRP A 92 17.31 -7.15 -9.59
CA TRP A 92 15.97 -7.59 -9.92
C TRP A 92 15.93 -9.11 -10.03
N ALA A 93 15.00 -9.77 -9.32
CA ALA A 93 14.78 -11.20 -9.45
C ALA A 93 13.32 -11.48 -9.80
N ASP A 94 13.08 -12.33 -10.78
CA ASP A 94 11.75 -12.62 -11.32
C ASP A 94 11.62 -14.03 -11.91
N CYS A 95 10.41 -14.35 -12.35
CA CYS A 95 10.12 -15.53 -13.15
C CYS A 95 10.39 -15.24 -14.63
N ALA A 96 11.37 -15.92 -15.20
CA ALA A 96 11.81 -15.77 -16.58
C ALA A 96 11.75 -17.10 -17.34
N THR A 97 11.71 -17.05 -18.66
CA THR A 97 11.80 -18.24 -19.51
C THR A 97 13.25 -18.59 -19.75
N ALA A 98 13.69 -19.79 -19.37
CA ALA A 98 15.03 -20.25 -19.68
C ALA A 98 15.24 -20.35 -21.19
N ASN A 99 16.32 -19.75 -21.71
CA ASN A 99 16.68 -19.78 -23.11
C ASN A 99 18.20 -19.93 -23.28
N SER A 100 18.63 -21.16 -23.52
CA SER A 100 20.05 -21.49 -23.70
C SER A 100 20.66 -20.89 -24.98
N SER A 101 19.85 -20.32 -25.87
CA SER A 101 20.30 -19.65 -27.09
C SER A 101 20.51 -18.14 -26.91
N SER A 102 20.04 -17.54 -25.80
CA SER A 102 20.27 -16.15 -25.47
C SER A 102 21.61 -16.02 -24.73
N GLU A 103 22.29 -14.85 -24.89
CA GLU A 103 23.55 -14.56 -24.18
C GLU A 103 23.35 -14.54 -22.66
N GLU A 104 22.19 -14.12 -22.21
CA GLU A 104 21.81 -14.06 -20.79
C GLU A 104 21.28 -15.38 -20.22
N GLY A 105 21.00 -16.38 -21.07
CA GLY A 105 20.41 -17.67 -20.68
C GLY A 105 18.92 -17.63 -20.37
N PHE A 106 18.30 -16.44 -20.46
CA PHE A 106 16.90 -16.21 -20.14
C PHE A 106 16.25 -15.19 -21.09
N ASP A 107 14.95 -15.32 -21.28
CA ASP A 107 14.09 -14.33 -21.91
C ASP A 107 13.07 -13.80 -20.89
N ASP A 108 12.65 -12.56 -21.08
CA ASP A 108 11.57 -11.94 -20.31
C ASP A 108 10.29 -12.74 -20.45
N LYS A 109 9.64 -13.08 -19.31
CA LYS A 109 8.37 -13.81 -19.28
C LYS A 109 7.22 -12.92 -18.84
N VAL A 110 7.30 -12.37 -17.63
CA VAL A 110 6.25 -11.56 -17.00
C VAL A 110 6.57 -10.08 -17.12
N TYR A 111 7.84 -9.72 -17.04
CA TYR A 111 8.30 -8.34 -17.05
C TYR A 111 9.23 -8.06 -18.22
N ASN A 112 9.13 -6.86 -18.81
CA ASN A 112 10.10 -6.32 -19.75
C ASN A 112 11.23 -5.68 -18.94
N THR A 113 12.42 -6.28 -18.98
CA THR A 113 13.60 -5.82 -18.25
C THR A 113 14.73 -5.35 -19.16
N VAL A 114 14.59 -5.52 -20.47
CA VAL A 114 15.61 -5.16 -21.47
C VAL A 114 15.39 -3.74 -22.00
N THR A 115 14.16 -3.42 -22.41
CA THR A 115 13.84 -2.08 -22.92
C THR A 115 13.74 -1.08 -21.77
N GLY A 116 14.71 -0.14 -21.69
CA GLY A 116 14.82 0.80 -20.58
C GLY A 116 15.55 0.25 -19.35
N GLY A 117 15.97 -1.01 -19.37
CA GLY A 117 16.67 -1.67 -18.27
C GLY A 117 15.84 -1.73 -16.98
N LEU A 118 16.52 -1.89 -15.85
CA LEU A 118 15.85 -1.93 -14.53
C LEU A 118 15.36 -0.55 -14.05
N LYS A 119 15.64 0.53 -14.77
CA LYS A 119 15.08 1.87 -14.51
C LYS A 119 13.66 2.05 -15.05
N ALA A 120 13.16 1.13 -15.89
CA ALA A 120 11.84 1.25 -16.52
C ALA A 120 11.19 -0.12 -16.76
N ILE A 121 11.04 -0.89 -15.72
CA ILE A 121 10.42 -2.23 -15.77
C ILE A 121 8.92 -2.08 -15.99
N THR A 122 8.39 -2.78 -17.01
CA THR A 122 6.97 -2.82 -17.31
C THR A 122 6.48 -4.28 -17.35
N GLU A 123 5.18 -4.47 -17.27
CA GLU A 123 4.59 -5.79 -17.48
C GLU A 123 4.67 -6.21 -18.95
N LYS A 124 4.83 -7.49 -19.19
CA LYS A 124 4.87 -8.09 -20.53
C LYS A 124 3.56 -8.82 -20.82
N GLY A 125 2.83 -8.32 -21.81
CA GLY A 125 1.53 -8.89 -22.20
C GLY A 125 0.38 -8.38 -21.35
N GLU A 126 -0.70 -9.16 -21.31
CA GLU A 126 -1.89 -8.85 -20.52
C GLU A 126 -1.68 -9.18 -19.04
N PHE A 127 -2.38 -8.47 -18.18
CA PHE A 127 -2.36 -8.75 -16.75
C PHE A 127 -3.03 -10.12 -16.48
N VAL A 128 -2.34 -10.97 -15.72
CA VAL A 128 -2.83 -12.28 -15.30
C VAL A 128 -2.95 -12.28 -13.78
N GLY A 129 -4.17 -12.30 -13.27
CA GLY A 129 -4.44 -12.43 -11.84
C GLY A 129 -4.14 -13.84 -11.32
N ASN A 130 -4.08 -14.01 -10.01
CA ASN A 130 -3.80 -15.28 -9.33
C ASN A 130 -2.49 -15.96 -9.77
N SER A 131 -1.52 -15.21 -10.27
CA SER A 131 -0.29 -15.77 -10.82
C SER A 131 0.90 -15.55 -9.89
N ASP A 132 1.43 -16.62 -9.31
CA ASP A 132 2.66 -16.60 -8.50
C ASP A 132 3.91 -16.28 -9.35
N GLU A 133 3.84 -16.43 -10.67
CA GLU A 133 4.92 -16.03 -11.58
C GLU A 133 5.14 -14.52 -11.63
N ARG A 134 4.18 -13.74 -11.14
CA ARG A 134 4.28 -12.28 -11.00
C ARG A 134 5.08 -11.85 -9.78
N ASP A 135 5.40 -12.75 -8.85
CA ASP A 135 6.21 -12.43 -7.68
C ASP A 135 7.64 -12.09 -8.11
N ALA A 136 8.08 -10.86 -7.83
CA ALA A 136 9.39 -10.36 -8.18
C ALA A 136 10.00 -9.53 -7.03
N PHE A 137 11.30 -9.34 -7.10
CA PHE A 137 12.06 -8.74 -6.01
C PHE A 137 13.12 -7.79 -6.53
N PHE A 138 13.40 -6.74 -5.78
CA PHE A 138 14.43 -5.76 -6.12
C PHE A 138 15.23 -5.32 -4.88
N TYR A 139 16.37 -4.74 -5.16
CA TYR A 139 17.19 -4.00 -4.21
C TYR A 139 18.03 -2.98 -4.96
N HIS A 140 18.37 -1.89 -4.31
CA HIS A 140 19.25 -0.86 -4.85
C HIS A 140 20.18 -0.36 -3.75
N GLU A 141 21.43 -0.09 -4.13
CA GLU A 141 22.43 0.48 -3.24
C GLU A 141 23.47 1.27 -4.07
N THR A 142 23.87 2.44 -3.57
CA THR A 142 24.95 3.25 -4.13
C THR A 142 26.23 3.05 -3.32
N ILE A 143 27.34 2.72 -3.98
CA ILE A 143 28.63 2.49 -3.32
C ILE A 143 29.73 3.31 -3.96
N SER A 144 30.47 4.08 -3.14
CA SER A 144 31.75 4.68 -3.53
C SER A 144 32.85 3.63 -3.40
N VAL A 145 33.38 3.15 -4.53
CA VAL A 145 34.34 2.03 -4.59
C VAL A 145 35.75 2.53 -4.27
N ASN A 146 36.32 2.14 -3.13
CA ASN A 146 37.67 2.49 -2.71
C ASN A 146 38.61 1.28 -2.65
N GLY A 147 38.18 0.15 -3.17
CA GLY A 147 38.90 -1.12 -3.18
C GLY A 147 37.96 -2.29 -3.43
N SER A 148 38.42 -3.53 -3.26
CA SER A 148 37.55 -4.70 -3.31
C SER A 148 36.63 -4.74 -2.09
N PHE A 149 35.41 -5.18 -2.29
CA PHE A 149 34.43 -5.38 -1.22
C PHE A 149 33.59 -6.64 -1.45
N THR A 150 33.00 -7.13 -0.38
CA THR A 150 32.02 -8.22 -0.40
C THR A 150 30.77 -7.77 0.38
N ARG A 151 29.60 -7.97 -0.22
CA ARG A 151 28.29 -7.74 0.38
C ARG A 151 27.50 -9.04 0.28
N ASP A 152 27.24 -9.69 1.39
CA ASP A 152 26.58 -10.99 1.50
C ASP A 152 25.31 -10.98 2.38
N ASP A 153 24.90 -9.81 2.81
CA ASP A 153 23.79 -9.54 3.72
C ASP A 153 22.53 -8.94 3.04
N ILE A 154 22.50 -8.94 1.70
CA ILE A 154 21.42 -8.30 0.96
C ILE A 154 20.20 -9.22 0.89
N THR A 155 19.08 -8.75 1.40
CA THR A 155 17.76 -9.37 1.17
C THR A 155 16.94 -8.48 0.24
N LEU A 156 16.50 -9.05 -0.87
CA LEU A 156 15.62 -8.36 -1.83
C LEU A 156 14.23 -8.14 -1.22
N LYS A 157 13.52 -7.11 -1.69
CA LYS A 157 12.14 -6.77 -1.28
C LYS A 157 11.21 -6.80 -2.48
N ARG A 158 9.92 -7.02 -2.27
CA ARG A 158 8.92 -6.94 -3.35
C ARG A 158 8.65 -5.50 -3.75
N PRO A 159 8.55 -5.18 -5.05
CA PRO A 159 8.10 -3.88 -5.53
C PRO A 159 6.57 -3.72 -5.46
N PHE A 160 5.86 -4.76 -5.05
CA PHE A 160 4.41 -4.89 -5.04
C PHE A 160 3.83 -4.85 -3.63
N GLY A 161 2.56 -4.45 -3.54
CA GLY A 161 1.64 -4.96 -2.53
C GLY A 161 0.92 -6.19 -3.08
N LEU A 162 0.62 -7.17 -2.23
CA LEU A 162 -0.23 -8.30 -2.56
C LEU A 162 -1.65 -7.99 -2.08
N LEU A 163 -2.58 -7.84 -3.03
CA LEU A 163 -4.00 -7.73 -2.74
C LEU A 163 -4.62 -9.12 -2.70
N VAL A 164 -5.28 -9.46 -1.60
CA VAL A 164 -6.02 -10.72 -1.44
C VAL A 164 -7.48 -10.37 -1.16
N VAL A 165 -8.39 -10.84 -2.01
CA VAL A 165 -9.84 -10.64 -1.83
C VAL A 165 -10.49 -11.95 -1.46
N LYS A 166 -11.27 -11.95 -0.37
CA LYS A 166 -11.95 -13.13 0.18
C LYS A 166 -13.43 -12.84 0.43
N THR A 167 -14.30 -13.75 0.03
CA THR A 167 -15.71 -13.70 0.43
C THR A 167 -15.98 -14.61 1.61
N ASN A 168 -16.79 -14.11 2.56
CA ASN A 168 -17.17 -14.87 3.76
C ASN A 168 -18.46 -15.67 3.56
N ASP A 169 -19.28 -15.32 2.58
CA ASP A 169 -20.62 -15.85 2.35
C ASP A 169 -20.73 -16.94 1.27
N LEU A 170 -19.60 -17.43 0.74
CA LEU A 170 -19.59 -18.51 -0.28
C LEU A 170 -20.39 -19.74 0.15
N ASN A 171 -20.28 -20.13 1.42
CA ASN A 171 -20.97 -21.30 1.97
C ASN A 171 -22.46 -21.04 2.28
N GLU A 172 -22.89 -19.78 2.27
CA GLU A 172 -24.30 -19.40 2.50
C GLU A 172 -25.13 -19.58 1.23
N ILE A 173 -24.49 -19.55 0.05
CA ILE A 173 -25.13 -19.75 -1.25
C ILE A 173 -25.57 -21.22 -1.39
N LYS A 174 -26.88 -21.45 -1.41
CA LYS A 174 -27.43 -22.80 -1.56
C LYS A 174 -27.75 -23.20 -2.99
N ASP A 175 -27.98 -22.19 -3.85
CA ASP A 175 -28.21 -22.41 -5.28
C ASP A 175 -26.89 -22.50 -6.02
N GLU A 176 -26.60 -23.66 -6.58
CA GLU A 176 -25.36 -23.89 -7.33
C GLU A 176 -25.21 -22.96 -8.55
N ALA A 177 -26.32 -22.46 -9.12
CA ALA A 177 -26.28 -21.52 -10.22
C ALA A 177 -25.80 -20.11 -9.79
N LEU A 178 -25.85 -19.80 -8.49
CA LEU A 178 -25.40 -18.54 -7.90
C LEU A 178 -24.04 -18.65 -7.20
N LYS A 179 -23.41 -19.82 -7.20
CA LYS A 179 -22.05 -19.98 -6.71
C LYS A 179 -21.06 -19.56 -7.78
N PRO A 180 -20.12 -18.67 -7.47
CA PRO A 180 -19.10 -18.28 -8.42
C PRO A 180 -18.15 -19.45 -8.74
N THR A 181 -17.87 -19.65 -10.02
CA THR A 181 -16.81 -20.52 -10.50
C THR A 181 -15.62 -19.72 -11.01
N GLY A 182 -15.84 -18.43 -11.29
CA GLY A 182 -14.84 -17.48 -11.75
C GLY A 182 -15.27 -16.06 -11.45
N TYR A 183 -14.46 -15.11 -11.90
CA TYR A 183 -14.70 -13.69 -11.66
C TYR A 183 -13.97 -12.82 -12.68
N GLU A 184 -14.39 -11.56 -12.78
CA GLU A 184 -13.69 -10.49 -13.49
C GLU A 184 -13.34 -9.39 -12.47
N VAL A 185 -12.15 -8.82 -12.58
CA VAL A 185 -11.74 -7.62 -11.82
C VAL A 185 -11.51 -6.49 -12.79
N ALA A 186 -12.04 -5.31 -12.46
CA ALA A 186 -11.81 -4.07 -13.20
C ALA A 186 -11.13 -3.03 -12.32
N PHE A 187 -9.81 -3.00 -12.37
CA PHE A 187 -8.98 -2.00 -11.70
C PHE A 187 -8.92 -0.70 -12.50
N LYS A 188 -8.80 0.43 -11.80
CA LYS A 188 -8.64 1.76 -12.37
C LYS A 188 -7.28 2.35 -12.02
N GLY A 189 -6.63 2.97 -13.01
CA GLY A 189 -5.45 3.80 -12.80
C GLY A 189 -4.25 3.09 -12.18
N LEU A 190 -4.06 1.78 -12.39
CA LEU A 190 -2.90 1.06 -11.85
C LEU A 190 -1.59 1.60 -12.44
N PRO A 191 -0.52 1.74 -11.64
CA PRO A 191 0.81 2.06 -12.16
C PRO A 191 1.27 1.01 -13.19
N THR A 192 1.97 1.45 -14.24
CA THR A 192 2.40 0.57 -15.34
C THR A 192 3.91 0.35 -15.41
N THR A 193 4.69 1.14 -14.68
CA THR A 193 6.15 1.13 -14.74
C THR A 193 6.74 1.21 -13.35
N PHE A 194 7.78 0.42 -13.11
CA PHE A 194 8.57 0.45 -11.89
C PHE A 194 10.03 0.79 -12.21
N ASN A 195 10.61 1.73 -11.46
CA ASN A 195 12.02 2.06 -11.49
C ASN A 195 12.73 1.40 -10.30
N ALA A 196 13.51 0.34 -10.54
CA ALA A 196 14.17 -0.37 -9.46
C ALA A 196 15.39 0.39 -8.87
N LEU A 197 15.89 1.43 -9.54
CA LEU A 197 16.92 2.32 -9.01
C LEU A 197 16.37 3.28 -7.95
N THR A 198 15.19 3.89 -8.21
CA THR A 198 14.59 4.86 -7.28
C THR A 198 13.51 4.25 -6.39
N GLY A 199 12.99 3.09 -6.77
CA GLY A 199 11.83 2.48 -6.15
C GLY A 199 10.51 3.17 -6.52
N GLU A 200 10.47 4.07 -7.48
CA GLU A 200 9.26 4.79 -7.87
C GLU A 200 8.41 4.00 -8.85
N VAL A 201 7.10 4.19 -8.73
CA VAL A 201 6.11 3.72 -9.70
C VAL A 201 5.62 4.88 -10.55
N SER A 202 5.29 4.63 -11.82
CA SER A 202 4.81 5.65 -12.75
C SER A 202 3.90 5.07 -13.82
N GLY A 203 3.34 5.96 -14.64
CA GLY A 203 2.32 5.59 -15.61
C GLY A 203 0.99 5.31 -14.94
N SER A 204 -0.05 5.07 -15.75
CA SER A 204 -1.38 4.73 -15.25
C SER A 204 -2.17 4.04 -16.35
N ALA A 205 -2.81 2.92 -16.04
CA ALA A 205 -3.73 2.24 -16.95
C ALA A 205 -4.87 1.58 -16.18
N ASP A 206 -6.04 1.54 -16.84
CA ASP A 206 -7.12 0.66 -16.40
C ASP A 206 -6.79 -0.77 -16.81
N VAL A 207 -7.02 -1.71 -15.91
CA VAL A 207 -6.74 -3.13 -16.12
C VAL A 207 -7.98 -3.93 -15.81
N THR A 208 -8.45 -4.71 -16.78
CA THR A 208 -9.52 -5.67 -16.57
C THR A 208 -9.01 -7.06 -16.94
N TYR A 209 -9.26 -8.04 -16.06
CA TYR A 209 -8.94 -9.44 -16.34
C TYR A 209 -10.04 -10.35 -15.83
N THR A 210 -10.18 -11.51 -16.44
CA THR A 210 -11.13 -12.55 -16.04
C THR A 210 -10.38 -13.80 -15.63
N SER A 211 -10.81 -14.44 -14.54
CA SER A 211 -10.37 -15.77 -14.12
C SER A 211 -11.54 -16.74 -14.16
N GLU A 212 -11.31 -17.91 -14.75
CA GLU A 212 -12.31 -19.00 -14.80
C GLU A 212 -12.35 -19.82 -13.49
N GLU A 213 -11.41 -19.54 -12.57
CA GLU A 213 -11.27 -20.23 -11.29
C GLU A 213 -11.10 -19.22 -10.16
N LEU A 214 -11.60 -19.53 -8.98
CA LEU A 214 -11.29 -18.80 -7.74
C LEU A 214 -9.84 -19.12 -7.34
N ALA A 215 -9.18 -18.20 -6.65
CA ALA A 215 -7.82 -18.42 -6.17
C ALA A 215 -7.73 -19.65 -5.26
N LYS A 216 -8.77 -19.86 -4.42
CA LYS A 216 -8.90 -21.04 -3.54
C LYS A 216 -10.34 -21.37 -3.23
N ASN A 217 -10.56 -22.63 -2.81
CA ASN A 217 -11.89 -23.12 -2.42
C ASN A 217 -12.33 -22.69 -0.99
N ASP A 218 -11.55 -21.90 -0.30
CA ASP A 218 -11.83 -21.41 1.06
C ASP A 218 -12.54 -20.05 1.10
N GLY A 219 -12.99 -19.57 -0.06
CA GLY A 219 -13.58 -18.25 -0.26
C GLY A 219 -12.60 -17.19 -0.74
N THR A 220 -11.32 -17.49 -0.88
CA THR A 220 -10.35 -16.56 -1.49
C THR A 220 -10.62 -16.47 -2.99
N ILE A 221 -11.02 -15.29 -3.44
CA ILE A 221 -11.42 -15.01 -4.82
C ILE A 221 -10.21 -14.69 -5.67
N SER A 222 -9.44 -13.67 -5.29
CA SER A 222 -8.26 -13.24 -6.04
C SER A 222 -7.05 -13.01 -5.15
N MET A 223 -5.86 -13.11 -5.76
CA MET A 223 -4.56 -12.83 -5.17
C MET A 223 -3.69 -12.13 -6.23
N ASP A 224 -3.51 -10.81 -6.11
CA ASP A 224 -2.93 -9.99 -7.16
C ASP A 224 -1.73 -9.18 -6.67
N PHE A 225 -0.58 -9.33 -7.35
CA PHE A 225 0.58 -8.47 -7.14
C PHE A 225 0.39 -7.17 -7.93
N LEU A 226 0.30 -6.05 -7.22
CA LEU A 226 0.10 -4.72 -7.77
C LEU A 226 1.30 -3.82 -7.46
N TRP A 227 1.80 -3.08 -8.45
CA TRP A 227 2.84 -2.08 -8.22
C TRP A 227 2.43 -1.12 -7.10
N ALA A 228 3.31 -0.93 -6.11
CA ALA A 228 3.00 -0.10 -4.95
C ALA A 228 4.17 0.79 -4.53
N THR A 229 3.84 1.90 -3.88
CA THR A 229 4.81 2.79 -3.26
C THR A 229 5.27 2.26 -1.89
N GLU A 230 6.40 2.77 -1.40
CA GLU A 230 6.90 2.42 -0.07
C GLU A 230 5.95 2.92 1.04
N SER A 231 5.38 4.10 0.85
CA SER A 231 4.30 4.60 1.69
C SER A 231 2.97 3.95 1.31
N GLU A 232 2.07 3.80 2.27
CA GLU A 232 0.71 3.36 2.02
C GLU A 232 -0.01 4.35 1.08
N ALA A 233 -0.71 3.83 0.09
CA ALA A 233 -1.56 4.60 -0.81
C ALA A 233 -2.87 3.84 -1.03
N ALA A 234 -3.97 4.56 -1.21
CA ALA A 234 -5.24 3.93 -1.58
C ALA A 234 -5.23 3.57 -3.08
N LEU A 235 -5.71 2.35 -3.40
CA LEU A 235 -6.09 2.02 -4.77
C LEU A 235 -7.24 2.91 -5.21
N SER A 236 -7.31 3.22 -6.49
CA SER A 236 -8.54 3.75 -7.09
C SER A 236 -9.66 2.71 -6.92
N ASP A 237 -10.90 3.19 -6.82
CA ASP A 237 -12.05 2.32 -6.69
C ASP A 237 -12.07 1.28 -7.81
N PHE A 238 -12.34 0.05 -7.46
CA PHE A 238 -12.41 -1.04 -8.42
C PHE A 238 -13.64 -1.92 -8.17
N SER A 239 -13.98 -2.76 -9.13
CA SER A 239 -15.13 -3.66 -9.03
C SER A 239 -14.73 -5.10 -9.33
N MET A 240 -15.51 -6.03 -8.78
CA MET A 240 -15.44 -7.46 -9.08
C MET A 240 -16.80 -7.96 -9.53
N THR A 241 -16.83 -8.60 -10.69
CA THR A 241 -18.01 -9.29 -11.23
C THR A 241 -17.82 -10.79 -11.02
N PHE A 242 -18.72 -11.41 -10.29
CA PHE A 242 -18.69 -12.83 -10.03
C PHE A 242 -19.42 -13.60 -11.12
N LEU A 243 -18.84 -14.71 -11.56
CA LEU A 243 -19.29 -15.48 -12.72
C LEU A 243 -19.58 -16.92 -12.31
N ASN A 244 -20.67 -17.52 -12.83
CA ASN A 244 -20.89 -18.95 -12.83
C ASN A 244 -20.81 -19.45 -14.26
N ASN A 245 -19.79 -20.26 -14.58
CA ASN A 245 -19.51 -20.75 -15.92
C ASN A 245 -19.56 -19.65 -16.99
N GLY A 246 -18.95 -18.51 -16.71
CA GLY A 246 -18.88 -17.33 -17.60
C GLY A 246 -20.15 -16.47 -17.62
N THR A 247 -21.20 -16.83 -16.85
CA THR A 247 -22.42 -16.03 -16.73
C THR A 247 -22.34 -15.17 -15.47
N GLU A 248 -22.60 -13.87 -15.59
CA GLU A 248 -22.62 -12.94 -14.47
C GLU A 248 -23.68 -13.34 -13.43
N ILE A 249 -23.27 -13.40 -12.16
CA ILE A 249 -24.14 -13.60 -10.99
C ILE A 249 -24.45 -12.26 -10.35
N CYS A 250 -23.41 -11.51 -10.00
CA CYS A 250 -23.50 -10.20 -9.39
C CYS A 250 -22.19 -9.43 -9.56
N THR A 251 -22.27 -8.10 -9.42
CA THR A 251 -21.11 -7.21 -9.38
C THR A 251 -21.05 -6.52 -8.03
N ASN A 252 -19.88 -6.52 -7.41
CA ASN A 252 -19.58 -5.77 -6.21
C ASN A 252 -18.60 -4.63 -6.56
N ASP A 253 -18.98 -3.40 -6.24
CA ASP A 253 -18.25 -2.16 -6.49
C ASP A 253 -17.89 -1.40 -5.18
N ALA A 254 -18.02 -2.05 -4.03
CA ALA A 254 -17.73 -1.46 -2.73
C ALA A 254 -16.24 -1.43 -2.37
N PHE A 255 -15.34 -1.71 -3.32
CA PHE A 255 -13.89 -1.69 -3.08
C PHE A 255 -13.34 -0.27 -3.22
N THR A 256 -13.57 0.54 -2.20
CA THR A 256 -13.14 1.93 -2.11
C THR A 256 -12.08 2.09 -1.02
N ASN A 257 -11.16 3.05 -1.19
CA ASN A 257 -10.12 3.36 -0.21
C ASN A 257 -9.28 2.14 0.25
N ILE A 258 -9.13 1.13 -0.60
CA ILE A 258 -8.35 -0.07 -0.26
C ILE A 258 -6.88 0.30 -0.21
N PRO A 259 -6.23 0.25 0.97
CA PRO A 259 -4.83 0.60 1.10
C PRO A 259 -3.93 -0.46 0.47
N ILE A 260 -2.93 -0.03 -0.26
CA ILE A 260 -1.86 -0.87 -0.79
C ILE A 260 -0.51 -0.29 -0.42
N ARG A 261 0.42 -1.14 -0.02
CA ARG A 261 1.77 -0.75 0.34
C ARG A 261 2.77 -1.78 -0.20
N ARG A 262 3.90 -1.30 -0.69
CA ARG A 262 5.00 -2.15 -1.15
C ARG A 262 5.45 -3.10 -0.05
N ASN A 263 5.68 -4.37 -0.43
CA ASN A 263 6.17 -5.42 0.44
C ASN A 263 5.20 -5.81 1.59
N TYR A 264 3.91 -5.41 1.47
CA TYR A 264 2.84 -5.77 2.40
C TYR A 264 1.74 -6.55 1.68
N ARG A 265 0.99 -7.35 2.46
CA ARG A 265 -0.23 -8.01 2.02
C ARG A 265 -1.44 -7.24 2.53
N THR A 266 -2.32 -6.83 1.63
CA THR A 266 -3.62 -6.29 1.94
C THR A 266 -4.66 -7.39 1.78
N ASN A 267 -5.32 -7.78 2.87
CA ASN A 267 -6.40 -8.75 2.85
C ASN A 267 -7.74 -8.01 2.95
N VAL A 268 -8.59 -8.18 1.96
CA VAL A 268 -9.94 -7.65 1.91
C VAL A 268 -10.92 -8.81 2.07
N SER A 269 -11.84 -8.72 3.02
CA SER A 269 -12.85 -9.75 3.23
C SER A 269 -14.22 -9.16 3.55
N GLY A 270 -15.28 -9.83 3.12
CA GLY A 270 -16.65 -9.40 3.36
C GLY A 270 -17.67 -10.38 2.80
N ASN A 271 -18.96 -10.04 2.92
CA ASN A 271 -20.03 -10.78 2.29
C ASN A 271 -20.23 -10.24 0.87
N LEU A 272 -19.33 -10.61 -0.05
CA LEU A 272 -19.23 -10.01 -1.37
C LEU A 272 -20.31 -10.47 -2.35
N LEU A 273 -20.97 -11.60 -2.06
CA LEU A 273 -21.96 -12.24 -2.93
C LEU A 273 -23.41 -11.88 -2.57
N THR A 274 -23.69 -11.66 -1.30
CA THR A 274 -25.10 -11.48 -0.82
C THR A 274 -25.41 -10.09 -0.33
N LYS A 275 -24.40 -9.30 0.05
CA LYS A 275 -24.59 -7.95 0.58
C LYS A 275 -23.53 -7.00 0.02
N LYS A 276 -23.98 -5.83 -0.46
CA LYS A 276 -23.09 -4.69 -0.63
C LYS A 276 -22.89 -4.04 0.74
N GLY A 277 -21.66 -3.67 1.08
CA GLY A 277 -21.46 -2.88 2.30
C GLY A 277 -20.15 -3.14 3.02
N THR A 278 -20.18 -3.64 4.24
CA THR A 278 -19.01 -3.72 5.11
C THR A 278 -17.98 -4.72 4.58
N ILE A 279 -16.79 -4.23 4.28
CA ILE A 279 -15.61 -5.04 4.00
C ILE A 279 -14.57 -4.81 5.09
N SER A 280 -13.88 -5.89 5.50
CA SER A 280 -12.76 -5.82 6.43
C SER A 280 -11.46 -5.79 5.65
N VAL A 281 -10.57 -4.87 5.98
CA VAL A 281 -9.26 -4.77 5.36
C VAL A 281 -8.18 -4.93 6.43
N THR A 282 -7.28 -5.89 6.24
CA THR A 282 -6.12 -6.10 7.10
C THR A 282 -4.86 -5.96 6.28
N ILE A 283 -3.93 -5.13 6.72
CA ILE A 283 -2.61 -5.03 6.12
C ILE A 283 -1.66 -5.89 6.95
N ASP A 284 -1.11 -6.92 6.30
CA ASP A 284 -0.21 -7.89 6.93
C ASP A 284 1.23 -7.63 6.48
N PRO A 285 2.16 -7.36 7.41
CA PRO A 285 3.56 -7.14 7.11
C PRO A 285 4.34 -8.44 6.87
N ASN A 286 3.68 -9.56 6.54
CA ASN A 286 4.38 -10.81 6.26
C ASN A 286 5.43 -10.69 5.15
N PHE A 287 5.44 -9.57 4.46
CA PHE A 287 6.51 -9.17 3.55
C PHE A 287 7.50 -8.17 4.19
N ASP A 288 7.18 -7.63 5.40
CA ASP A 288 8.01 -6.70 6.15
C ASP A 288 7.88 -7.00 7.67
N PRO A 289 8.92 -6.89 8.50
CA PRO A 289 8.90 -7.21 9.94
C PRO A 289 8.12 -6.24 10.85
N GLU A 290 7.57 -5.13 10.34
CA GLU A 290 6.72 -4.24 11.13
C GLU A 290 5.30 -4.79 11.27
N GLY A 291 4.69 -4.78 12.46
CA GLY A 291 3.42 -5.46 12.79
C GLY A 291 2.20 -5.11 11.90
N PRO A 292 1.12 -5.91 11.93
CA PRO A 292 -0.04 -5.70 11.07
C PRO A 292 -0.79 -4.40 11.43
N ILE A 293 -1.23 -3.69 10.37
CA ILE A 293 -2.20 -2.60 10.50
C ILE A 293 -3.55 -3.19 10.10
N GLU A 294 -4.50 -3.16 11.04
CA GLU A 294 -5.83 -3.68 10.79
C GLU A 294 -6.80 -2.52 10.55
N LYS A 295 -7.38 -2.46 9.35
CA LYS A 295 -8.45 -1.53 8.97
C LYS A 295 -9.69 -2.32 8.62
N VAL A 296 -10.83 -1.88 9.13
CA VAL A 296 -12.14 -2.44 8.76
C VAL A 296 -12.94 -1.31 8.14
N ILE A 297 -13.20 -1.42 6.85
CA ILE A 297 -13.89 -0.39 6.06
C ILE A 297 -15.37 -0.72 6.00
N ALA A 298 -16.22 0.29 6.21
CA ALA A 298 -17.66 0.21 6.03
C ALA A 298 -18.16 1.38 5.19
N GLU A 299 -18.95 1.09 4.16
CA GLU A 299 -19.83 2.07 3.53
C GLU A 299 -21.22 1.95 4.14
N VAL A 300 -21.79 3.07 4.57
CA VAL A 300 -23.14 3.15 5.14
C VAL A 300 -23.96 4.19 4.37
N GLU A 301 -25.24 3.95 4.22
CA GLU A 301 -26.09 4.88 3.46
C GLU A 301 -26.33 6.18 4.24
N SER A 302 -26.41 6.12 5.56
CA SER A 302 -26.77 7.27 6.39
C SER A 302 -25.95 7.35 7.67
N VAL A 303 -25.91 8.54 8.27
CA VAL A 303 -25.23 8.78 9.56
C VAL A 303 -25.78 7.93 10.70
N SER A 304 -27.04 7.47 10.63
CA SER A 304 -27.64 6.61 11.65
C SER A 304 -27.08 5.19 11.71
N GLU A 305 -26.34 4.77 10.69
CA GLU A 305 -25.75 3.44 10.60
C GLU A 305 -24.28 3.41 11.10
N VAL A 306 -23.68 4.59 11.35
CA VAL A 306 -22.27 4.71 11.75
C VAL A 306 -22.00 3.96 13.05
N ALA A 307 -22.84 4.14 14.07
CA ALA A 307 -22.66 3.46 15.36
C ALA A 307 -22.62 1.93 15.21
N GLN A 308 -23.56 1.37 14.44
CA GLN A 308 -23.62 -0.08 14.20
C GLN A 308 -22.41 -0.57 13.41
N ALA A 309 -21.90 0.21 12.45
CA ALA A 309 -20.70 -0.14 11.72
C ALA A 309 -19.48 -0.22 12.65
N ILE A 310 -19.32 0.74 13.57
CA ILE A 310 -18.25 0.74 14.57
C ILE A 310 -18.39 -0.45 15.53
N GLU A 311 -19.59 -0.76 16.01
CA GLU A 311 -19.85 -1.93 16.86
C GLU A 311 -19.53 -3.25 16.15
N ASN A 312 -19.74 -3.31 14.83
CA ASN A 312 -19.36 -4.42 13.98
C ASN A 312 -17.84 -4.48 13.69
N GLY A 313 -17.08 -3.53 14.25
CA GLY A 313 -15.62 -3.49 14.17
C GLY A 313 -15.04 -2.57 13.09
N ALA A 314 -15.88 -1.80 12.38
CA ALA A 314 -15.38 -0.85 11.38
C ALA A 314 -14.51 0.25 12.04
N THR A 315 -13.38 0.56 11.38
CA THR A 315 -12.46 1.61 11.79
C THR A 315 -12.44 2.77 10.79
N ASP A 316 -12.82 2.52 9.55
CA ASP A 316 -12.92 3.51 8.48
C ASP A 316 -14.34 3.48 7.89
N ILE A 317 -15.14 4.49 8.17
CA ILE A 317 -16.55 4.55 7.80
C ILE A 317 -16.78 5.68 6.81
N THR A 318 -17.35 5.37 5.65
CA THR A 318 -17.80 6.34 4.66
C THR A 318 -19.32 6.37 4.59
N VAL A 319 -19.90 7.52 4.85
CA VAL A 319 -21.34 7.77 4.65
C VAL A 319 -21.56 8.21 3.22
N THR A 320 -22.43 7.55 2.47
CA THR A 320 -22.64 7.81 1.03
C THR A 320 -23.70 8.85 0.73
N THR A 321 -24.71 8.99 1.63
CA THR A 321 -25.80 9.96 1.44
C THR A 321 -25.64 11.16 2.37
N ALA A 322 -25.60 12.36 1.78
CA ALA A 322 -25.49 13.60 2.52
C ALA A 322 -26.73 13.83 3.42
N PRO A 323 -26.54 14.24 4.68
CA PRO A 323 -27.65 14.67 5.53
C PRO A 323 -28.38 15.87 4.89
N THR A 324 -29.71 15.79 4.80
CA THR A 324 -30.58 16.87 4.28
C THR A 324 -31.21 17.70 5.39
N THR A 325 -30.98 17.32 6.65
CA THR A 325 -31.43 18.01 7.86
C THR A 325 -30.30 17.97 8.90
N VAL A 326 -30.44 18.72 9.98
CA VAL A 326 -29.51 18.61 11.13
C VAL A 326 -29.36 17.14 11.52
N ALA A 327 -28.10 16.67 11.57
CA ALA A 327 -27.79 15.26 11.76
C ALA A 327 -26.91 15.04 13.00
N THR A 328 -27.10 13.88 13.64
CA THR A 328 -26.20 13.41 14.69
C THR A 328 -25.53 12.12 14.21
N VAL A 329 -24.21 12.13 14.21
CA VAL A 329 -23.39 10.93 14.05
C VAL A 329 -23.18 10.34 15.43
N GLU A 330 -23.80 9.23 15.68
CA GLU A 330 -23.66 8.54 16.96
C GLU A 330 -22.40 7.69 16.99
N ILE A 331 -21.60 7.85 18.02
CA ILE A 331 -20.38 7.07 18.28
C ILE A 331 -20.68 6.12 19.45
N PRO A 332 -20.46 4.82 19.32
CA PRO A 332 -20.79 3.89 20.40
C PRO A 332 -19.91 4.10 21.62
N HIS A 333 -20.53 3.98 22.80
CA HIS A 333 -19.86 3.92 24.11
C HIS A 333 -20.06 2.53 24.74
N THR A 334 -20.08 1.50 23.88
CA THR A 334 -20.36 0.09 24.20
C THR A 334 -19.19 -0.82 23.81
N LEU A 335 -18.08 -0.21 23.35
CA LEU A 335 -16.94 -0.93 22.79
C LEU A 335 -16.17 -1.73 23.85
N THR A 336 -15.54 -2.81 23.43
CA THR A 336 -14.50 -3.49 24.21
C THR A 336 -13.24 -2.64 24.29
N ALA A 337 -12.33 -2.95 25.21
CA ALA A 337 -11.06 -2.22 25.32
C ALA A 337 -10.21 -2.32 24.03
N GLU A 338 -10.25 -3.46 23.34
CA GLU A 338 -9.53 -3.65 22.09
C GLU A 338 -10.11 -2.80 20.95
N GLN A 339 -11.44 -2.74 20.85
CA GLN A 339 -12.10 -1.88 19.85
C GLN A 339 -11.88 -0.39 20.13
N ALA A 340 -11.98 0.02 21.40
CA ALA A 340 -11.83 1.41 21.81
C ALA A 340 -10.41 1.96 21.60
N ALA A 341 -9.40 1.10 21.64
CA ALA A 341 -8.01 1.47 21.39
C ALA A 341 -7.70 1.71 19.89
N LYS A 342 -8.60 1.30 18.99
CA LYS A 342 -8.46 1.55 17.55
C LYS A 342 -8.88 2.98 17.21
N GLU A 343 -8.15 3.59 16.30
CA GLU A 343 -8.51 4.88 15.72
C GLU A 343 -9.72 4.71 14.78
N ILE A 344 -10.73 5.54 14.94
CA ILE A 344 -11.94 5.53 14.12
C ILE A 344 -11.89 6.72 13.16
N THR A 345 -12.00 6.46 11.87
CA THR A 345 -12.09 7.48 10.82
C THR A 345 -13.49 7.50 10.23
N ILE A 346 -14.14 8.67 10.20
CA ILE A 346 -15.47 8.85 9.65
C ILE A 346 -15.41 9.91 8.56
N THR A 347 -15.87 9.56 7.36
CA THR A 347 -15.97 10.46 6.23
C THR A 347 -17.44 10.67 5.87
N LEU A 348 -17.89 11.92 5.89
CA LEU A 348 -19.23 12.33 5.47
C LEU A 348 -19.14 12.99 4.09
N PRO A 349 -20.21 12.88 3.27
CA PRO A 349 -20.30 13.67 2.04
C PRO A 349 -20.52 15.14 2.35
N GLU A 350 -20.32 15.98 1.36
CA GLU A 350 -20.60 17.42 1.45
C GLU A 350 -22.04 17.69 1.87
N THR A 351 -22.24 18.57 2.86
CA THR A 351 -23.56 18.97 3.37
C THR A 351 -23.54 20.40 3.87
N ASP A 352 -24.64 21.13 3.70
CA ASP A 352 -24.88 22.44 4.27
C ASP A 352 -25.57 22.38 5.64
N GLN A 353 -25.82 21.18 6.16
CA GLN A 353 -26.50 20.97 7.43
C GLN A 353 -25.52 20.96 8.61
N GLN A 354 -26.04 21.31 9.80
CA GLN A 354 -25.28 21.11 11.03
C GLN A 354 -25.11 19.60 11.30
N VAL A 355 -23.88 19.22 11.64
CA VAL A 355 -23.51 17.85 12.05
C VAL A 355 -23.06 17.86 13.51
N THR A 356 -23.54 16.93 14.30
CA THR A 356 -23.13 16.73 15.70
C THR A 356 -22.52 15.34 15.85
N LEU A 357 -21.32 15.25 16.41
CA LEU A 357 -20.74 13.99 16.91
C LEU A 357 -21.13 13.84 18.39
N ALA A 358 -21.78 12.75 18.74
CA ALA A 358 -22.17 12.46 20.11
C ALA A 358 -22.10 10.96 20.41
N TYR A 359 -21.95 10.59 21.69
CA TYR A 359 -22.07 9.19 22.06
C TYR A 359 -23.52 8.70 21.98
N THR A 360 -23.67 7.40 21.72
CA THR A 360 -24.92 6.69 21.92
C THR A 360 -25.40 6.84 23.38
N THR A 361 -26.71 6.70 23.59
CA THR A 361 -27.29 6.80 24.94
C THR A 361 -26.85 5.67 25.85
N GLU A 362 -26.55 4.49 25.31
CA GLU A 362 -26.03 3.36 26.05
C GLU A 362 -24.53 3.54 26.30
N GLN A 363 -24.10 3.36 27.57
CA GLN A 363 -22.72 3.52 28.01
C GLN A 363 -22.28 2.31 28.84
N SER A 364 -22.46 1.12 28.28
CA SER A 364 -22.15 -0.16 28.96
C SER A 364 -20.69 -0.61 28.76
N GLY A 365 -19.92 0.06 27.89
CA GLY A 365 -18.54 -0.28 27.55
C GLY A 365 -17.61 0.92 27.56
N GLN A 366 -16.67 0.94 26.61
CA GLN A 366 -15.71 2.02 26.42
C GLN A 366 -16.04 2.88 25.18
N ALA A 367 -15.64 4.14 25.21
CA ALA A 367 -15.66 5.03 24.05
C ALA A 367 -14.36 4.90 23.26
N PRO A 368 -14.33 5.19 21.96
CA PRO A 368 -13.09 5.29 21.19
C PRO A 368 -12.13 6.33 21.78
N GLU A 369 -10.85 6.00 21.84
CA GLU A 369 -9.83 6.94 22.31
C GLU A 369 -9.56 8.04 21.27
N ALA A 370 -9.61 7.70 19.96
CA ALA A 370 -9.36 8.61 18.87
C ALA A 370 -10.43 8.51 17.78
N VAL A 371 -10.92 9.65 17.31
CA VAL A 371 -11.91 9.76 16.22
C VAL A 371 -11.43 10.83 15.24
N ASN A 372 -11.22 10.46 13.99
CA ASN A 372 -10.95 11.37 12.88
C ASN A 372 -12.26 11.64 12.14
N ILE A 373 -12.53 12.89 11.83
CA ILE A 373 -13.75 13.28 11.12
C ILE A 373 -13.44 14.13 9.89
N THR A 374 -13.92 13.70 8.76
CA THR A 374 -13.90 14.45 7.49
C THR A 374 -15.31 14.86 7.13
N VAL A 375 -15.57 16.15 7.12
CA VAL A 375 -16.81 16.75 6.58
C VAL A 375 -16.37 17.86 5.62
N PRO A 376 -16.42 17.64 4.30
CA PRO A 376 -15.88 18.58 3.33
C PRO A 376 -16.50 19.99 3.43
N THR A 377 -17.82 20.05 3.65
CA THR A 377 -18.56 21.28 3.88
C THR A 377 -19.67 21.00 4.90
N THR A 378 -19.83 21.87 5.88
CA THR A 378 -20.92 21.83 6.85
C THR A 378 -21.18 23.25 7.36
N ASP A 379 -22.44 23.57 7.69
CA ASP A 379 -22.77 24.85 8.33
C ASP A 379 -22.09 24.94 9.69
N LYS A 380 -22.20 23.86 10.47
CA LYS A 380 -21.56 23.78 11.79
C LYS A 380 -21.26 22.34 12.18
N LEU A 381 -20.05 22.08 12.67
CA LEU A 381 -19.65 20.82 13.29
C LEU A 381 -19.65 20.99 14.82
N ILE A 382 -20.46 20.22 15.52
CA ILE A 382 -20.50 20.19 16.99
C ILE A 382 -19.86 18.89 17.46
N ILE A 383 -18.87 18.98 18.35
CA ILE A 383 -18.15 17.85 18.94
C ILE A 383 -18.55 17.70 20.39
N ASN A 384 -19.30 16.64 20.68
CA ASN A 384 -19.78 16.27 22.01
C ASN A 384 -19.33 14.84 22.36
N LEU A 385 -18.01 14.62 22.38
CA LEU A 385 -17.39 13.33 22.67
C LEU A 385 -16.42 13.46 23.88
N PRO A 386 -16.93 13.46 25.11
CA PRO A 386 -16.07 13.52 26.30
C PRO A 386 -15.12 12.30 26.32
N LYS A 387 -13.84 12.55 26.67
CA LYS A 387 -12.74 11.58 26.78
C LYS A 387 -12.15 11.06 25.45
N SER A 388 -12.69 11.43 24.29
CA SER A 388 -12.06 11.09 23.02
C SER A 388 -11.18 12.24 22.51
N THR A 389 -10.09 11.89 21.84
CA THR A 389 -9.34 12.83 21.00
C THR A 389 -10.01 12.87 19.62
N VAL A 390 -10.40 14.06 19.17
CA VAL A 390 -11.05 14.25 17.86
C VAL A 390 -10.15 15.07 16.96
N THR A 391 -9.79 14.51 15.81
CA THR A 391 -8.97 15.16 14.79
C THR A 391 -9.80 15.55 13.58
N LEU A 392 -9.66 16.80 13.12
CA LEU A 392 -10.32 17.29 11.91
C LEU A 392 -9.51 16.89 10.68
N ASN A 393 -10.06 16.05 9.81
CA ASN A 393 -9.38 15.59 8.59
C ASN A 393 -9.82 16.33 7.29
N GLY A 394 -10.77 17.25 7.37
CA GLY A 394 -11.17 18.10 6.23
C GLY A 394 -10.17 19.23 5.99
N THR A 395 -10.29 19.92 4.84
CA THR A 395 -9.42 21.08 4.53
C THR A 395 -9.95 22.40 5.11
N ARG A 396 -11.26 22.55 5.23
CA ARG A 396 -11.91 23.79 5.69
C ARG A 396 -13.21 23.52 6.44
N TYR A 397 -13.41 24.23 7.54
CA TYR A 397 -14.63 24.22 8.36
C TYR A 397 -15.11 25.65 8.60
N THR A 398 -16.41 25.93 8.39
CA THR A 398 -17.01 27.26 8.65
C THR A 398 -17.14 27.51 10.15
N ALA A 399 -17.72 26.58 10.89
CA ALA A 399 -17.82 26.66 12.34
C ALA A 399 -17.60 25.30 12.99
N VAL A 400 -16.78 25.28 14.04
CA VAL A 400 -16.56 24.11 14.88
C VAL A 400 -16.84 24.48 16.34
N GLU A 401 -17.59 23.65 17.03
CA GLU A 401 -17.91 23.84 18.45
C GLU A 401 -17.50 22.60 19.25
N ALA A 402 -16.57 22.74 20.19
CA ALA A 402 -16.22 21.72 21.17
C ALA A 402 -17.00 21.97 22.48
N THR A 403 -17.88 21.03 22.87
CA THR A 403 -18.89 21.28 23.91
C THR A 403 -18.57 20.68 25.26
N THR A 404 -17.65 19.72 25.38
CA THR A 404 -17.51 18.89 26.58
C THR A 404 -16.14 18.93 27.22
N ALA A 405 -16.14 18.88 28.55
CA ALA A 405 -14.89 18.73 29.32
C ALA A 405 -14.28 17.35 29.13
N GLY A 406 -12.95 17.28 29.08
CA GLY A 406 -12.19 16.03 29.04
C GLY A 406 -11.96 15.43 27.64
N ASN A 407 -12.40 16.10 26.57
CA ASN A 407 -11.97 15.79 25.21
C ASN A 407 -10.74 16.61 24.79
N THR A 408 -10.10 16.20 23.72
CA THR A 408 -9.07 17.00 23.02
C THR A 408 -9.51 17.13 21.56
N LEU A 409 -9.62 18.37 21.07
CA LEU A 409 -9.81 18.66 19.67
C LEU A 409 -8.48 19.02 19.03
N ILE A 410 -8.14 18.37 17.92
CA ILE A 410 -6.93 18.66 17.14
C ILE A 410 -7.33 19.31 15.83
N VAL A 411 -6.76 20.47 15.52
CA VAL A 411 -6.82 21.15 14.22
C VAL A 411 -5.45 20.99 13.56
N PRO A 412 -5.27 19.99 12.65
CA PRO A 412 -3.96 19.67 12.07
C PRO A 412 -3.44 20.75 11.13
N GLU A 413 -2.15 20.66 10.79
CA GLU A 413 -1.54 21.49 9.74
C GLU A 413 -2.29 21.29 8.39
N GLY A 414 -2.53 22.38 7.66
CA GLY A 414 -3.29 22.38 6.42
C GLY A 414 -4.82 22.47 6.58
N VAL A 415 -5.34 22.33 7.80
CA VAL A 415 -6.77 22.50 8.10
C VAL A 415 -7.06 23.95 8.48
N SER A 416 -8.15 24.52 7.97
CA SER A 416 -8.64 25.84 8.35
C SER A 416 -10.02 25.81 9.00
N VAL A 417 -10.21 26.54 10.09
CA VAL A 417 -11.48 26.72 10.79
C VAL A 417 -11.77 28.21 10.84
N GLU A 418 -12.91 28.69 10.30
CA GLU A 418 -13.24 30.11 10.33
C GLU A 418 -13.60 30.57 11.73
N THR A 419 -14.47 29.84 12.42
CA THR A 419 -14.88 30.13 13.79
C THR A 419 -14.80 28.87 14.65
N LEU A 420 -14.02 28.93 15.74
CA LEU A 420 -13.90 27.86 16.71
C LEU A 420 -14.51 28.33 18.05
N THR A 421 -15.56 27.65 18.50
CA THR A 421 -16.15 27.89 19.83
C THR A 421 -15.74 26.75 20.77
N VAL A 422 -15.12 27.08 21.90
CA VAL A 422 -14.65 26.10 22.87
C VAL A 422 -15.40 26.30 24.17
N LYS A 423 -16.32 25.39 24.47
CA LYS A 423 -17.16 25.39 25.70
C LYS A 423 -16.59 24.48 26.78
N GLY A 424 -15.65 23.62 26.45
CA GLY A 424 -14.98 22.70 27.37
C GLY A 424 -13.92 21.88 26.65
N GLY A 425 -13.07 21.19 27.42
CA GLY A 425 -11.99 20.35 26.91
C GLY A 425 -10.73 21.09 26.50
N ASN A 426 -9.84 20.40 25.82
CA ASN A 426 -8.55 20.90 25.33
C ASN A 426 -8.60 21.11 23.83
N VAL A 427 -7.84 22.04 23.31
CA VAL A 427 -7.68 22.25 21.86
C VAL A 427 -6.22 22.40 21.51
N GLU A 428 -5.77 21.62 20.53
CA GLU A 428 -4.45 21.73 19.91
C GLU A 428 -4.60 22.27 18.49
N ILE A 429 -3.95 23.39 18.17
CA ILE A 429 -4.08 24.07 16.89
C ILE A 429 -2.72 24.10 16.20
N PHE A 430 -2.58 23.31 15.12
CA PHE A 430 -1.42 23.32 14.22
C PHE A 430 -1.79 23.96 12.88
N GLY A 431 -3.09 24.02 12.55
CA GLY A 431 -3.65 24.64 11.37
C GLY A 431 -3.99 26.11 11.55
N THR A 432 -4.96 26.63 10.81
CA THR A 432 -5.39 28.03 10.85
C THR A 432 -6.77 28.17 11.47
N VAL A 433 -6.94 29.09 12.43
CA VAL A 433 -8.23 29.43 13.02
C VAL A 433 -8.47 30.92 12.88
N GLY A 434 -9.57 31.32 12.22
CA GLY A 434 -9.89 32.72 11.98
C GLY A 434 -10.32 33.47 13.24
N SER A 435 -11.19 32.87 14.07
CA SER A 435 -11.62 33.43 15.35
C SER A 435 -11.86 32.31 16.36
N ILE A 436 -11.54 32.60 17.65
CA ILE A 436 -11.75 31.67 18.74
C ILE A 436 -12.63 32.32 19.79
N ASP A 437 -13.73 31.67 20.15
CA ASP A 437 -14.60 32.08 21.27
C ASP A 437 -14.47 31.05 22.41
N PHE A 438 -13.89 31.48 23.51
CA PHE A 438 -13.74 30.68 24.72
C PHE A 438 -14.89 30.93 25.67
N GLN A 439 -15.59 29.87 25.99
CA GLN A 439 -16.65 29.87 26.99
C GLN A 439 -16.30 28.85 28.08
N ASN A 440 -16.35 29.31 29.36
CA ASN A 440 -16.00 28.53 30.55
C ASN A 440 -14.51 28.13 30.66
N ASP A 441 -14.18 27.09 31.42
CA ASP A 441 -12.82 26.69 31.81
C ASP A 441 -12.07 25.90 30.72
N ALA A 442 -12.26 26.24 29.45
CA ALA A 442 -11.59 25.58 28.34
C ALA A 442 -10.08 25.95 28.29
N SER A 443 -9.26 24.99 27.97
CA SER A 443 -7.79 25.16 27.90
C SER A 443 -7.28 25.01 26.48
N ILE A 444 -6.42 25.95 26.03
CA ILE A 444 -5.57 25.72 24.85
C ILE A 444 -4.24 25.12 25.34
N ILE A 445 -3.84 24.03 24.77
CA ILE A 445 -2.59 23.37 25.16
C ILE A 445 -1.45 23.75 24.23
N LYS A 446 -1.74 24.05 22.96
CA LYS A 446 -0.69 24.30 21.96
C LYS A 446 -1.21 25.08 20.77
N VAL A 447 -0.44 26.08 20.33
CA VAL A 447 -0.62 26.84 19.09
C VAL A 447 0.68 26.76 18.31
#